data_f103a9ceed6a22e0fd5b9d142a27aeaf
#
_entry.id   f103a9ceed6a22e0fd5b9d142a27aeaf
#
_cell.length_a   1.000
_cell.length_b   1.000
_cell.length_c   1.000
_cell.angle_alpha   90.00
_cell.angle_beta   90.00
_cell.angle_gamma   90.00
#
_symmetry.space_group_name_H-M   'P 1'
#
loop_
_entity.id
_entity.type
_entity.pdbx_description
1 polymer ?
#
loop_
_entity_poly.entity_id
_entity_poly.type
_entity_poly.pdbx_seq_one_letter_code
_entity_poly.pdbx_strand_id
1 'polypeptide(L)'
;MTSGNLFFKLLIQDFRKRIWCPICIFILDFLMLEVVFLLKAEDILRYQKTYQYPVSYYLSDIFFANNCISPMMIMTIVSAIVCGISGYVYLHNRAQLDFYHSLPVKRGLLYCAHYVAGVLYYIISLLIHVIICLVIGIGNNAFSMHALGNALCYTGTSLLVFLVVYSTCILAVMLTGNLILTILGAGILLTYSRLLEILRDILFQDFFYTN
;
A
#
# COMPACT_ATOMS: atom_id res chain seq x y z
N MET A 1 23.41 21.13 16.53
CA MET A 1 22.93 19.82 16.02
C MET A 1 22.62 19.97 14.55
N THR A 2 23.23 19.17 13.68
CA THR A 2 22.94 19.22 12.25
C THR A 2 21.50 18.75 11.98
N SER A 3 20.80 19.41 11.05
CA SER A 3 19.41 19.11 10.67
C SER A 3 19.18 17.62 10.35
N GLY A 4 20.15 16.93 9.81
CA GLY A 4 20.10 15.49 9.52
C GLY A 4 20.01 14.59 10.75
N ASN A 5 20.80 14.85 11.79
CA ASN A 5 20.74 14.06 13.03
C ASN A 5 19.39 14.18 13.75
N LEU A 6 18.74 15.33 13.61
CA LEU A 6 17.44 15.59 14.19
C LEU A 6 16.32 14.86 13.43
N PHE A 7 16.41 14.79 12.11
CA PHE A 7 15.51 14.03 11.27
C PHE A 7 15.51 12.53 11.62
N PHE A 8 16.70 11.90 11.70
CA PHE A 8 16.82 10.50 12.07
C PHE A 8 16.29 10.20 13.48
N LYS A 9 16.52 11.11 14.44
CA LYS A 9 15.96 10.94 15.79
C LYS A 9 14.44 10.99 15.79
N LEU A 10 13.83 11.89 15.03
CA LEU A 10 12.39 11.99 14.87
C LEU A 10 11.82 10.72 14.21
N LEU A 11 12.47 10.20 13.18
CA LEU A 11 12.07 8.98 12.49
C LEU A 11 12.10 7.77 13.42
N ILE A 12 13.17 7.59 14.22
CA ILE A 12 13.28 6.50 15.19
C ILE A 12 12.23 6.66 16.31
N GLN A 13 11.99 7.88 16.76
CA GLN A 13 10.96 8.16 17.77
C GLN A 13 9.56 7.84 17.24
N ASP A 14 9.27 8.17 15.98
CA ASP A 14 8.02 7.83 15.32
C ASP A 14 7.83 6.31 15.22
N PHE A 15 8.88 5.59 14.83
CA PHE A 15 8.88 4.13 14.80
C PHE A 15 8.56 3.51 16.16
N ARG A 16 9.17 4.00 17.23
CA ARG A 16 8.90 3.49 18.59
C ARG A 16 7.49 3.78 19.08
N LYS A 17 6.93 4.95 18.75
CA LYS A 17 5.58 5.33 19.17
C LYS A 17 4.48 4.59 18.42
N ARG A 18 4.72 4.27 17.15
CA ARG A 18 3.72 3.67 16.26
C ARG A 18 4.11 2.27 15.79
N ILE A 19 4.79 1.50 16.63
CA ILE A 19 5.24 0.14 16.31
C ILE A 19 4.09 -0.79 15.89
N TRP A 20 2.88 -0.53 16.33
CA TRP A 20 1.68 -1.28 15.92
C TRP A 20 1.35 -1.10 14.43
N CYS A 21 1.69 0.05 13.83
CA CYS A 21 1.39 0.33 12.42
C CYS A 21 2.19 -0.58 11.46
N PRO A 22 3.52 -0.67 11.53
CA PRO A 22 4.27 -1.61 10.71
C PRO A 22 3.92 -3.07 10.98
N ILE A 23 3.55 -3.45 12.23
CA ILE A 23 3.08 -4.80 12.53
C ILE A 23 1.75 -5.09 11.82
N CYS A 24 0.82 -4.15 11.85
CA CYS A 24 -0.46 -4.29 11.15
C CYS A 24 -0.28 -4.43 9.63
N ILE A 25 0.58 -3.60 9.02
CA ILE A 25 0.92 -3.68 7.60
C ILE A 25 1.55 -5.03 7.27
N PHE A 26 2.49 -5.48 8.10
CA PHE A 26 3.16 -6.76 7.92
C PHE A 26 2.16 -7.93 7.95
N ILE A 27 1.21 -7.93 8.87
CA ILE A 27 0.15 -8.96 8.93
C ILE A 27 -0.76 -8.91 7.71
N LEU A 28 -1.12 -7.70 7.24
CA LEU A 28 -1.96 -7.54 6.04
C LEU A 28 -1.26 -8.06 4.79
N ASP A 29 0.01 -7.72 4.62
CA ASP A 29 0.82 -8.19 3.49
C ASP A 29 1.01 -9.72 3.56
N PHE A 30 1.28 -10.28 4.76
CA PHE A 30 1.38 -11.72 4.97
C PHE A 30 0.11 -12.45 4.54
N LEU A 31 -1.05 -12.01 5.00
CA LEU A 31 -2.33 -12.65 4.68
C LEU A 31 -2.62 -12.65 3.18
N MET A 32 -2.18 -11.62 2.46
CA MET A 32 -2.49 -11.50 1.04
C MET A 32 -1.41 -12.05 0.13
N LEU A 33 -0.14 -11.81 0.40
CA LEU A 33 0.93 -12.29 -0.47
C LEU A 33 1.18 -13.78 -0.25
N GLU A 34 1.50 -14.20 0.97
CA GLU A 34 1.88 -15.58 1.23
C GLU A 34 0.69 -16.54 1.16
N VAL A 35 -0.43 -16.19 1.78
CA VAL A 35 -1.60 -17.08 1.80
C VAL A 35 -2.19 -17.24 0.39
N VAL A 36 -2.36 -16.14 -0.35
CA VAL A 36 -2.86 -16.22 -1.74
C VAL A 36 -1.85 -16.95 -2.64
N PHE A 37 -0.55 -16.70 -2.44
CA PHE A 37 0.50 -17.38 -3.18
C PHE A 37 0.48 -18.90 -2.94
N LEU A 38 0.37 -19.34 -1.69
CA LEU A 38 0.31 -20.76 -1.32
C LEU A 38 -0.95 -21.44 -1.87
N LEU A 39 -2.11 -20.80 -1.76
CA LEU A 39 -3.36 -21.36 -2.31
C LEU A 39 -3.28 -21.52 -3.82
N LYS A 40 -2.71 -20.56 -4.54
CA LYS A 40 -2.53 -20.64 -5.99
C LYS A 40 -1.46 -21.66 -6.37
N ALA A 41 -0.38 -21.75 -5.63
CA ALA A 41 0.65 -22.78 -5.85
C ALA A 41 0.08 -24.20 -5.72
N GLU A 42 -0.80 -24.44 -4.74
CA GLU A 42 -1.47 -25.73 -4.58
C GLU A 42 -2.39 -26.07 -5.76
N ASP A 43 -3.19 -25.11 -6.22
CA ASP A 43 -4.03 -25.28 -7.40
C ASP A 43 -3.19 -25.65 -8.64
N ILE A 44 -2.07 -24.95 -8.86
CA ILE A 44 -1.16 -25.19 -9.98
C ILE A 44 -0.56 -26.59 -9.91
N LEU A 45 -0.13 -27.06 -8.73
CA LEU A 45 0.40 -28.41 -8.56
C LEU A 45 -0.65 -29.49 -8.84
N ARG A 46 -1.92 -29.24 -8.52
CA ARG A 46 -3.03 -30.12 -8.89
C ARG A 46 -3.25 -30.14 -10.40
N TYR A 47 -3.24 -28.98 -11.07
CA TYR A 47 -3.37 -28.90 -12.54
C TYR A 47 -2.20 -29.54 -13.29
N GLN A 48 -0.96 -29.40 -12.78
CA GLN A 48 0.21 -30.05 -13.37
C GLN A 48 0.07 -31.56 -13.47
N LYS A 49 -0.45 -32.20 -12.42
CA LYS A 49 -0.70 -33.66 -12.43
C LYS A 49 -1.69 -34.07 -13.53
N THR A 50 -2.56 -33.15 -13.95
CA THR A 50 -3.61 -33.42 -14.95
C THR A 50 -3.18 -33.10 -16.37
N TYR A 51 -2.38 -32.02 -16.59
CA TYR A 51 -2.12 -31.45 -17.93
C TYR A 51 -0.65 -31.45 -18.38
N GLN A 52 0.29 -31.97 -17.60
CA GLN A 52 1.73 -32.08 -17.94
C GLN A 52 2.46 -30.79 -18.35
N TYR A 53 1.94 -29.58 -18.01
CA TYR A 53 2.62 -28.33 -18.30
C TYR A 53 3.66 -27.97 -17.19
N PRO A 54 4.79 -27.30 -17.53
CA PRO A 54 5.81 -26.95 -16.55
C PRO A 54 5.28 -25.93 -15.52
N VAL A 55 5.51 -26.19 -14.24
CA VAL A 55 5.07 -25.34 -13.08
C VAL A 55 5.56 -23.90 -13.20
N SER A 56 6.75 -23.72 -13.79
CA SER A 56 7.36 -22.40 -13.95
C SER A 56 6.51 -21.40 -14.76
N TYR A 57 5.70 -21.88 -15.68
CA TYR A 57 4.83 -21.05 -16.51
C TYR A 57 3.67 -20.46 -15.72
N TYR A 58 3.07 -21.26 -14.84
CA TYR A 58 1.90 -20.83 -14.06
C TYR A 58 2.27 -19.98 -12.85
N LEU A 59 3.41 -20.24 -12.19
CA LEU A 59 3.87 -19.46 -11.05
C LEU A 59 4.33 -18.06 -11.46
N SER A 60 4.78 -17.86 -12.70
CA SER A 60 5.08 -16.53 -13.23
C SER A 60 3.85 -15.62 -13.26
N ASP A 61 2.67 -16.19 -13.48
CA ASP A 61 1.42 -15.44 -13.64
C ASP A 61 0.73 -15.11 -12.32
N ILE A 62 1.16 -15.71 -11.19
CA ILE A 62 0.49 -15.48 -9.89
C ILE A 62 0.51 -14.01 -9.52
N PHE A 63 1.61 -13.31 -9.74
CA PHE A 63 1.72 -11.87 -9.43
C PHE A 63 0.84 -10.99 -10.35
N PHE A 64 0.43 -11.48 -11.52
CA PHE A 64 -0.35 -10.75 -12.52
C PHE A 64 -1.65 -11.42 -12.95
N ALA A 65 -2.01 -12.59 -12.38
CA ALA A 65 -3.31 -13.18 -12.66
C ALA A 65 -4.41 -12.19 -12.24
N ASN A 66 -5.31 -11.85 -13.18
CA ASN A 66 -6.39 -10.87 -12.95
C ASN A 66 -7.20 -11.15 -11.68
N ASN A 67 -7.29 -12.41 -11.26
CA ASN A 67 -8.01 -12.82 -10.05
C ASN A 67 -7.21 -12.58 -8.75
N CYS A 68 -5.90 -12.35 -8.81
CA CYS A 68 -5.05 -12.13 -7.63
C CYS A 68 -4.65 -10.66 -7.46
N ILE A 69 -4.56 -9.89 -8.55
CA ILE A 69 -4.21 -8.46 -8.49
C ILE A 69 -5.25 -7.70 -7.66
N SER A 70 -6.54 -7.98 -7.83
CA SER A 70 -7.61 -7.26 -7.16
C SER A 70 -7.53 -7.35 -5.62
N PRO A 71 -7.45 -8.52 -4.97
CA PRO A 71 -7.33 -8.59 -3.52
C PRO A 71 -6.00 -8.03 -2.99
N MET A 72 -4.89 -8.22 -3.71
CA MET A 72 -3.58 -7.68 -3.33
C MET A 72 -3.58 -6.14 -3.35
N MET A 73 -4.18 -5.53 -4.38
CA MET A 73 -4.30 -4.07 -4.47
C MET A 73 -5.25 -3.49 -3.41
N ILE A 74 -6.32 -4.19 -3.06
CA ILE A 74 -7.21 -3.77 -1.96
C ILE A 74 -6.43 -3.67 -0.65
N MET A 75 -5.57 -4.64 -0.34
CA MET A 75 -4.78 -4.60 0.91
C MET A 75 -3.70 -3.52 0.88
N THR A 76 -3.10 -3.24 -0.27
CA THR A 76 -2.23 -2.06 -0.46
C THR A 76 -2.97 -0.76 -0.13
N ILE A 77 -4.21 -0.62 -0.61
CA ILE A 77 -5.05 0.55 -0.32
C ILE A 77 -5.37 0.63 1.18
N VAL A 78 -5.75 -0.48 1.82
CA VAL A 78 -6.02 -0.53 3.26
C VAL A 78 -4.77 -0.16 4.07
N SER A 79 -3.61 -0.72 3.72
CA SER A 79 -2.33 -0.40 4.37
C SER A 79 -1.97 1.08 4.23
N ALA A 80 -2.22 1.68 3.07
CA ALA A 80 -2.00 3.11 2.83
C ALA A 80 -2.93 3.99 3.68
N ILE A 81 -4.20 3.62 3.81
CA ILE A 81 -5.19 4.33 4.63
C ILE A 81 -4.80 4.26 6.12
N VAL A 82 -4.49 3.06 6.61
CA VAL A 82 -4.06 2.84 8.01
C VAL A 82 -2.81 3.66 8.31
N CYS A 83 -1.83 3.63 7.42
CA CYS A 83 -0.58 4.36 7.57
C CYS A 83 -0.79 5.88 7.52
N GLY A 84 -1.61 6.36 6.59
CA GLY A 84 -1.91 7.79 6.40
C GLY A 84 -2.64 8.37 7.60
N ILE A 85 -3.70 7.72 8.06
CA ILE A 85 -4.46 8.19 9.21
C ILE A 85 -3.59 8.12 10.47
N SER A 86 -2.93 6.99 10.75
CA SER A 86 -2.13 6.82 11.97
C SER A 86 -0.99 7.81 12.08
N GLY A 87 -0.42 8.22 10.93
CA GLY A 87 0.69 9.17 10.86
C GLY A 87 0.34 10.56 11.33
N TYR A 88 -0.87 10.97 11.06
CA TYR A 88 -1.29 12.36 11.21
C TYR A 88 -2.51 12.55 12.12
N VAL A 89 -2.98 11.48 12.77
CA VAL A 89 -4.11 11.54 13.72
C VAL A 89 -3.87 12.51 14.89
N TYR A 90 -2.60 12.79 15.23
CA TYR A 90 -2.25 13.77 16.27
C TYR A 90 -2.76 15.18 15.96
N LEU A 91 -3.02 15.51 14.68
CA LEU A 91 -3.59 16.80 14.27
C LEU A 91 -5.04 17.00 14.78
N HIS A 92 -5.75 15.92 15.08
CA HIS A 92 -7.11 15.96 15.60
C HIS A 92 -7.17 16.01 17.14
N ASN A 93 -6.02 15.86 17.83
CA ASN A 93 -5.94 15.92 19.29
C ASN A 93 -5.20 17.19 19.74
N ARG A 94 -5.92 18.13 20.36
CA ARG A 94 -5.36 19.41 20.79
C ARG A 94 -4.13 19.26 21.68
N ALA A 95 -4.17 18.35 22.66
CA ALA A 95 -3.05 18.13 23.57
C ALA A 95 -1.78 17.63 22.86
N GLN A 96 -1.95 16.76 21.86
CA GLN A 96 -0.83 16.29 21.05
C GLN A 96 -0.33 17.37 20.09
N LEU A 97 -1.24 18.13 19.50
CA LEU A 97 -0.91 19.24 18.62
C LEU A 97 -0.06 20.30 19.34
N ASP A 98 -0.48 20.70 20.55
CA ASP A 98 0.24 21.67 21.38
C ASP A 98 1.64 21.15 21.75
N PHE A 99 1.75 19.85 22.09
CA PHE A 99 3.04 19.22 22.35
C PHE A 99 3.97 19.27 21.12
N TYR A 100 3.48 18.89 19.94
CA TYR A 100 4.29 18.92 18.72
C TYR A 100 4.65 20.36 18.30
N HIS A 101 3.78 21.33 18.57
CA HIS A 101 4.05 22.74 18.28
C HIS A 101 5.04 23.39 19.26
N SER A 102 5.18 22.87 20.48
CA SER A 102 6.15 23.33 21.45
C SER A 102 7.59 22.86 21.17
N LEU A 103 7.75 21.87 20.27
CA LEU A 103 9.07 21.37 19.90
C LEU A 103 9.83 22.42 19.06
N PRO A 104 11.14 22.66 19.34
CA PRO A 104 11.97 23.61 18.59
C PRO A 104 12.40 23.02 17.23
N VAL A 105 11.44 22.53 16.43
CA VAL A 105 11.66 21.85 15.15
C VAL A 105 10.82 22.51 14.07
N LYS A 106 11.38 22.67 12.87
CA LYS A 106 10.62 23.18 11.72
C LYS A 106 9.47 22.23 11.38
N ARG A 107 8.25 22.76 11.21
CA ARG A 107 7.04 21.98 10.90
C ARG A 107 7.20 21.10 9.66
N GLY A 108 7.87 21.59 8.62
CA GLY A 108 8.15 20.80 7.41
C GLY A 108 9.04 19.59 7.66
N LEU A 109 10.01 19.70 8.58
CA LEU A 109 10.87 18.58 8.93
C LEU A 109 10.12 17.50 9.71
N LEU A 110 9.19 17.89 10.60
CA LEU A 110 8.31 16.98 11.32
C LEU A 110 7.36 16.23 10.33
N TYR A 111 6.75 16.98 9.40
CA TYR A 111 5.91 16.41 8.36
C TYR A 111 6.67 15.40 7.50
N CYS A 112 7.84 15.77 7.01
CA CYS A 112 8.67 14.88 6.19
C CYS A 112 9.10 13.63 6.96
N ALA A 113 9.41 13.74 8.26
CA ALA A 113 9.78 12.59 9.09
C ALA A 113 8.64 11.58 9.20
N HIS A 114 7.41 12.02 9.48
CA HIS A 114 6.23 11.16 9.52
C HIS A 114 5.89 10.55 8.15
N TYR A 115 6.02 11.37 7.07
CA TYR A 115 5.77 10.90 5.70
C TYR A 115 6.74 9.78 5.30
N VAL A 116 8.03 10.01 5.49
CA VAL A 116 9.07 9.03 5.15
C VAL A 116 8.96 7.79 6.03
N ALA A 117 8.63 7.93 7.32
CA ALA A 117 8.41 6.77 8.19
C ALA A 117 7.30 5.86 7.65
N GLY A 118 6.16 6.42 7.26
CA GLY A 118 5.05 5.65 6.70
C GLY A 118 5.40 4.92 5.40
N VAL A 119 6.12 5.59 4.50
CA VAL A 119 6.61 4.97 3.26
C VAL A 119 7.59 3.85 3.55
N LEU A 120 8.51 4.03 4.52
CA LEU A 120 9.47 2.98 4.91
C LEU A 120 8.78 1.76 5.53
N TYR A 121 7.73 1.94 6.34
CA TYR A 121 6.97 0.81 6.90
C TYR A 121 6.42 -0.08 5.80
N TYR A 122 5.83 0.51 4.78
CA TYR A 122 5.26 -0.23 3.66
C TYR A 122 6.35 -0.88 2.78
N ILE A 123 7.39 -0.14 2.40
CA ILE A 123 8.48 -0.66 1.55
C ILE A 123 9.16 -1.87 2.20
N ILE A 124 9.50 -1.76 3.49
CA ILE A 124 10.19 -2.85 4.20
C ILE A 124 9.30 -4.09 4.27
N SER A 125 8.02 -3.92 4.62
CA SER A 125 7.05 -5.02 4.65
C SER A 125 6.94 -5.68 3.28
N LEU A 126 6.64 -4.91 2.24
CA LEU A 126 6.44 -5.41 0.87
C LEU A 126 7.66 -6.17 0.34
N LEU A 127 8.87 -5.63 0.53
CA LEU A 127 10.10 -6.28 0.06
C LEU A 127 10.35 -7.61 0.77
N ILE A 128 10.13 -7.69 2.08
CA ILE A 128 10.29 -8.94 2.83
C ILE A 128 9.33 -10.01 2.27
N HIS A 129 8.08 -9.69 2.09
CA HIS A 129 7.07 -10.64 1.60
C HIS A 129 7.31 -11.07 0.16
N VAL A 130 7.69 -10.14 -0.73
CA VAL A 130 8.06 -10.48 -2.11
C VAL A 130 9.27 -11.42 -2.15
N ILE A 131 10.28 -11.18 -1.31
CA ILE A 131 11.44 -12.08 -1.19
C ILE A 131 11.01 -13.46 -0.70
N ILE A 132 10.15 -13.55 0.31
CA ILE A 132 9.62 -14.83 0.81
C ILE A 132 8.91 -15.59 -0.31
N CYS A 133 8.03 -14.93 -1.06
CA CYS A 133 7.34 -15.55 -2.20
C CYS A 133 8.31 -16.07 -3.27
N LEU A 134 9.36 -15.30 -3.60
CA LEU A 134 10.39 -15.73 -4.54
C LEU A 134 11.18 -16.95 -4.02
N VAL A 135 11.53 -16.98 -2.73
CA VAL A 135 12.21 -18.11 -2.10
C VAL A 135 11.34 -19.38 -2.13
N ILE A 136 10.04 -19.25 -1.85
CA ILE A 136 9.08 -20.36 -1.97
C ILE A 136 9.01 -20.84 -3.42
N GLY A 137 9.00 -19.93 -4.40
CA GLY A 137 9.02 -20.25 -5.83
C GLY A 137 10.28 -21.04 -6.24
N ILE A 138 11.45 -20.65 -5.73
CA ILE A 138 12.72 -21.37 -5.97
C ILE A 138 12.65 -22.77 -5.38
N GLY A 139 12.19 -22.93 -4.15
CA GLY A 139 12.07 -24.23 -3.47
C GLY A 139 11.16 -25.24 -4.21
N ASN A 140 10.19 -24.74 -4.98
CA ASN A 140 9.28 -25.56 -5.80
C ASN A 140 9.72 -25.71 -7.27
N ASN A 141 10.98 -25.39 -7.63
CA ASN A 141 11.50 -25.42 -9.00
C ASN A 141 10.69 -24.59 -10.00
N ALA A 142 10.06 -23.52 -9.53
CA ALA A 142 9.16 -22.67 -10.27
C ALA A 142 9.78 -21.30 -10.63
N PHE A 143 11.05 -21.10 -10.32
CA PHE A 143 11.75 -19.86 -10.61
C PHE A 143 11.97 -19.72 -12.13
N SER A 144 11.55 -18.58 -12.67
CA SER A 144 11.83 -18.15 -14.04
C SER A 144 12.19 -16.65 -14.05
N MET A 145 12.93 -16.21 -15.07
CA MET A 145 13.20 -14.76 -15.26
C MET A 145 11.89 -13.97 -15.42
N HIS A 146 10.86 -14.58 -16.01
CA HIS A 146 9.52 -14.00 -16.10
C HIS A 146 8.90 -13.76 -14.71
N ALA A 147 9.02 -14.71 -13.79
CA ALA A 147 8.50 -14.57 -12.42
C ALA A 147 9.17 -13.41 -11.68
N LEU A 148 10.49 -13.24 -11.84
CA LEU A 148 11.22 -12.10 -11.27
C LEU A 148 10.78 -10.77 -11.88
N GLY A 149 10.61 -10.70 -13.21
CA GLY A 149 10.10 -9.52 -13.90
C GLY A 149 8.71 -9.13 -13.40
N ASN A 150 7.80 -10.10 -13.27
CA ASN A 150 6.45 -9.90 -12.75
C ASN A 150 6.45 -9.45 -11.29
N ALA A 151 7.31 -10.02 -10.44
CA ALA A 151 7.45 -9.60 -9.05
C ALA A 151 7.94 -8.13 -8.93
N LEU A 152 8.89 -7.73 -9.79
CA LEU A 152 9.36 -6.33 -9.83
C LEU A 152 8.27 -5.36 -10.31
N CYS A 153 7.53 -5.72 -11.36
CA CYS A 153 6.39 -4.92 -11.83
C CYS A 153 5.30 -4.81 -10.77
N TYR A 154 4.98 -5.91 -10.07
CA TYR A 154 4.03 -5.91 -8.95
C TYR A 154 4.50 -4.98 -7.83
N THR A 155 5.77 -5.09 -7.43
CA THR A 155 6.35 -4.23 -6.38
C THR A 155 6.28 -2.76 -6.77
N GLY A 156 6.60 -2.43 -8.03
CA GLY A 156 6.53 -1.07 -8.55
C GLY A 156 5.10 -0.51 -8.58
N THR A 157 4.14 -1.29 -9.09
CA THR A 157 2.73 -0.87 -9.15
C THR A 157 2.11 -0.74 -7.76
N SER A 158 2.38 -1.67 -6.84
CA SER A 158 1.90 -1.61 -5.45
C SER A 158 2.45 -0.39 -4.73
N LEU A 159 3.72 -0.07 -4.93
CA LEU A 159 4.35 1.12 -4.34
C LEU A 159 3.73 2.41 -4.89
N LEU A 160 3.46 2.49 -6.18
CA LEU A 160 2.78 3.64 -6.79
C LEU A 160 1.36 3.81 -6.24
N VAL A 161 0.57 2.73 -6.18
CA VAL A 161 -0.78 2.75 -5.60
C VAL A 161 -0.73 3.19 -4.14
N PHE A 162 0.20 2.62 -3.36
CA PHE A 162 0.40 3.02 -1.97
C PHE A 162 0.68 4.52 -1.85
N LEU A 163 1.63 5.07 -2.61
CA LEU A 163 2.00 6.48 -2.54
C LEU A 163 0.83 7.40 -2.89
N VAL A 164 0.05 7.08 -3.92
CA VAL A 164 -1.13 7.87 -4.32
C VAL A 164 -2.19 7.86 -3.21
N VAL A 165 -2.57 6.69 -2.71
CA VAL A 165 -3.59 6.56 -1.66
C VAL A 165 -3.11 7.16 -0.34
N TYR A 166 -1.84 6.94 0.02
CA TYR A 166 -1.22 7.49 1.22
C TYR A 166 -1.22 9.02 1.21
N SER A 167 -0.80 9.62 0.09
CA SER A 167 -0.80 11.09 -0.05
C SER A 167 -2.19 11.69 -0.02
N THR A 168 -3.18 11.05 -0.65
CA THR A 168 -4.59 11.50 -0.59
C THR A 168 -5.18 11.38 0.82
N CYS A 169 -4.85 10.33 1.56
CA CYS A 169 -5.26 10.20 2.96
C CYS A 169 -4.66 11.29 3.84
N ILE A 170 -3.37 11.60 3.68
CA ILE A 170 -2.72 12.69 4.42
C ILE A 170 -3.38 14.02 4.09
N LEU A 171 -3.66 14.28 2.81
CA LEU A 171 -4.36 15.49 2.40
C LEU A 171 -5.74 15.59 3.07
N ALA A 172 -6.50 14.50 3.09
CA ALA A 172 -7.80 14.45 3.77
C ALA A 172 -7.67 14.73 5.27
N VAL A 173 -6.67 14.14 5.97
CA VAL A 173 -6.39 14.41 7.39
C VAL A 173 -6.09 15.89 7.63
N MET A 174 -5.32 16.52 6.75
CA MET A 174 -4.94 17.93 6.89
C MET A 174 -6.08 18.90 6.63
N LEU A 175 -7.01 18.53 5.74
CA LEU A 175 -8.17 19.37 5.39
C LEU A 175 -9.31 19.25 6.40
N THR A 176 -9.35 18.18 7.19
CA THR A 176 -10.45 17.87 8.10
C THR A 176 -10.01 17.99 9.56
N GLY A 177 -10.90 18.49 10.40
CA GLY A 177 -10.66 18.58 11.86
C GLY A 177 -11.19 17.39 12.66
N ASN A 178 -11.79 16.38 12.01
CA ASN A 178 -12.43 15.24 12.66
C ASN A 178 -12.12 13.94 11.90
N LEU A 179 -11.84 12.88 12.64
CA LEU A 179 -11.47 11.57 12.09
C LEU A 179 -12.56 10.99 11.16
N ILE A 180 -13.84 11.15 11.49
CA ILE A 180 -14.94 10.68 10.65
C ILE A 180 -14.95 11.41 9.31
N LEU A 181 -14.81 12.74 9.33
CA LEU A 181 -14.73 13.55 8.12
C LEU A 181 -13.48 13.24 7.30
N THR A 182 -12.39 12.85 7.94
CA THR A 182 -11.16 12.39 7.25
C THR A 182 -11.42 11.14 6.43
N ILE A 183 -12.07 10.13 7.00
CA ILE A 183 -12.36 8.86 6.32
C ILE A 183 -13.30 9.12 5.13
N LEU A 184 -14.35 9.90 5.34
CA LEU A 184 -15.28 10.29 4.26
C LEU A 184 -14.57 11.10 3.17
N GLY A 185 -13.75 12.08 3.57
CA GLY A 185 -13.00 12.91 2.62
C GLY A 185 -11.99 12.12 1.80
N ALA A 186 -11.26 11.21 2.43
CA ALA A 186 -10.36 10.29 1.72
C ALA A 186 -11.13 9.40 0.74
N GLY A 187 -12.28 8.84 1.15
CA GLY A 187 -13.15 8.06 0.28
C GLY A 187 -13.61 8.86 -0.94
N ILE A 188 -14.08 10.08 -0.75
CA ILE A 188 -14.51 10.97 -1.85
C ILE A 188 -13.33 11.26 -2.79
N LEU A 189 -12.16 11.63 -2.25
CA LEU A 189 -10.99 11.95 -3.07
C LEU A 189 -10.51 10.74 -3.89
N LEU A 190 -10.55 9.54 -3.34
CA LEU A 190 -10.15 8.31 -4.04
C LEU A 190 -11.15 7.88 -5.11
N THR A 191 -12.45 8.10 -4.87
CA THR A 191 -13.51 7.71 -5.81
C THR A 191 -13.83 8.79 -6.86
N TYR A 192 -13.32 10.01 -6.68
CA TYR A 192 -13.62 11.16 -7.53
C TYR A 192 -13.35 10.90 -9.02
N SER A 193 -12.22 10.29 -9.36
CA SER A 193 -11.87 9.97 -10.74
C SER A 193 -12.89 9.02 -11.38
N ARG A 194 -13.34 8.01 -10.62
CA ARG A 194 -14.36 7.05 -11.06
C ARG A 194 -15.73 7.70 -11.22
N LEU A 195 -16.09 8.61 -10.31
CA LEU A 195 -17.35 9.37 -10.42
C LEU A 195 -17.35 10.25 -11.67
N LEU A 196 -16.22 10.88 -12.00
CA LEU A 196 -16.11 11.67 -13.25
C LEU A 196 -16.21 10.81 -14.51
N GLU A 197 -15.62 9.60 -14.52
CA GLU A 197 -15.76 8.66 -15.64
C GLU A 197 -17.24 8.27 -15.85
N ILE A 198 -17.91 7.86 -14.78
CA ILE A 198 -19.33 7.49 -14.82
C ILE A 198 -20.19 8.68 -15.31
N LEU A 199 -19.93 9.88 -14.79
CA LEU A 199 -20.65 11.08 -15.19
C LEU A 199 -20.42 11.39 -16.68
N ARG A 200 -19.18 11.27 -17.15
CA ARG A 200 -18.83 11.44 -18.56
C ARG A 200 -19.61 10.44 -19.43
N ASP A 201 -19.58 9.15 -19.04
CA ASP A 201 -20.19 8.09 -19.83
C ASP A 201 -21.72 8.28 -19.91
N ILE A 202 -22.37 8.65 -18.80
CA ILE A 202 -23.81 9.00 -18.78
C ILE A 202 -24.10 10.20 -19.69
N LEU A 203 -23.32 11.28 -19.57
CA LEU A 203 -23.54 12.48 -20.38
C LEU A 203 -23.33 12.23 -21.86
N PHE A 204 -22.29 11.49 -22.24
CA PHE A 204 -21.98 11.24 -23.65
C PHE A 204 -22.84 10.14 -24.26
N GLN A 205 -23.26 9.12 -23.52
CA GLN A 205 -24.10 8.05 -24.02
C GLN A 205 -25.60 8.43 -24.05
N ASP A 206 -26.08 9.15 -23.02
CA ASP A 206 -27.52 9.45 -22.89
C ASP A 206 -27.92 10.82 -23.48
N PHE A 207 -27.03 11.83 -23.44
CA PHE A 207 -27.35 13.18 -23.88
C PHE A 207 -26.72 13.60 -25.21
N PHE A 208 -25.53 13.10 -25.51
CA PHE A 208 -24.84 13.43 -26.76
C PHE A 208 -24.79 12.21 -27.68
N TYR A 209 -25.95 11.79 -28.16
CA TYR A 209 -26.05 10.83 -29.27
C TYR A 209 -25.52 11.51 -30.53
N THR A 210 -24.22 11.39 -30.79
CA THR A 210 -23.69 11.68 -32.11
C THR A 210 -23.73 10.41 -32.92
N ASN A 211 -24.70 10.38 -33.87
CA ASN A 211 -24.70 9.42 -34.99
C ASN A 211 -23.39 9.50 -35.77
#